data_f8b5d17a919bea1b920ded6fbf40759a
#
_entry.id   f8b5d17a919bea1b920ded6fbf40759a
#
_cell.length_a   1.000
_cell.length_b   1.000
_cell.length_c   1.000
_cell.angle_alpha   90.00
_cell.angle_beta   90.00
_cell.angle_gamma   90.00
#
_symmetry.space_group_name_H-M   'P 1'
#
loop_
_entity.id
_entity.type
_entity.pdbx_description
1 polymer ?
#
loop_
_entity_poly.entity_id
_entity_poly.type
_entity_poly.pdbx_seq_one_letter_code
_entity_poly.pdbx_strand_id
1 'polypeptide(L)'
;MKKAIVCGAGGFIGSHLVKALKKEGFWVRGVDLKYPEFAPTAADDFVIADLRDPVNCRYVIDQPFDEVYQLAADMGGAGFVFTGENDADIMHNSALINLNMLEACHRRNLKRIFYSSSACMYPEHNQMDPDNPMTAEDSAYPANPDSEYGWEKLFSERLYLAFGRNHGMDVRVARYHNIFGPEGTWRDGREKAPAALCRKIAETPDGGEIEIWGDGTQTRSFLYVDECVAGSIRLMRSDWTGPVNIGSEEMVSINALAEMIMGIAGKRVNIRHVPGPLGVRGRNSDNRLIREKLGWEPSETLHDGLAKTYPWILQEVIEAGLAPPEAVPAARTGT
;
A
#
# COMPACT_ATOMS: atom_id res chain seq x y z
N MET A 1 -28.14 9.11 -0.85
CA MET A 1 -27.00 8.22 -1.15
C MET A 1 -25.75 8.92 -0.65
N LYS A 2 -24.96 8.27 0.18
CA LYS A 2 -23.67 8.84 0.66
C LYS A 2 -22.68 8.94 -0.49
N LYS A 3 -21.81 9.95 -0.42
CA LYS A 3 -20.79 10.22 -1.43
C LYS A 3 -19.39 10.13 -0.85
N ALA A 4 -18.49 9.46 -1.58
CA ALA A 4 -17.07 9.41 -1.25
C ALA A 4 -16.23 9.89 -2.43
N ILE A 5 -15.07 10.48 -2.11
CA ILE A 5 -14.00 10.74 -3.07
C ILE A 5 -12.76 9.97 -2.66
N VAL A 6 -12.14 9.29 -3.62
CA VAL A 6 -10.91 8.53 -3.44
C VAL A 6 -9.83 9.13 -4.34
N CYS A 7 -8.87 9.81 -3.74
CA CYS A 7 -7.68 10.30 -4.42
C CYS A 7 -6.63 9.19 -4.44
N GLY A 8 -6.02 8.93 -5.59
CA GLY A 8 -5.20 7.73 -5.81
C GLY A 8 -6.02 6.51 -6.26
N ALA A 9 -7.21 6.75 -6.86
CA ALA A 9 -8.14 5.71 -7.26
C ALA A 9 -7.69 4.85 -8.46
N GLY A 10 -6.72 5.33 -9.24
CA GLY A 10 -6.05 4.57 -10.30
C GLY A 10 -4.95 3.65 -9.79
N GLY A 11 -4.53 3.82 -8.53
CA GLY A 11 -3.53 2.99 -7.87
C GLY A 11 -4.12 1.74 -7.23
N PHE A 12 -3.22 0.87 -6.73
CA PHE A 12 -3.53 -0.43 -6.15
C PHE A 12 -4.59 -0.38 -5.02
N ILE A 13 -4.27 0.27 -3.90
CA ILE A 13 -5.19 0.31 -2.74
C ILE A 13 -6.45 1.13 -3.07
N GLY A 14 -6.29 2.23 -3.82
CA GLY A 14 -7.40 3.10 -4.18
C GLY A 14 -8.46 2.41 -5.03
N SER A 15 -8.06 1.59 -6.00
CA SER A 15 -9.00 0.83 -6.85
C SER A 15 -9.81 -0.21 -6.04
N HIS A 16 -9.16 -0.91 -5.10
CA HIS A 16 -9.84 -1.83 -4.19
C HIS A 16 -10.80 -1.09 -3.24
N LEU A 17 -10.40 0.06 -2.72
CA LEU A 17 -11.25 0.89 -1.86
C LEU A 17 -12.50 1.39 -2.61
N VAL A 18 -12.35 1.83 -3.88
CA VAL A 18 -13.48 2.20 -4.74
C VAL A 18 -14.46 1.03 -4.87
N LYS A 19 -13.97 -0.19 -5.17
CA LYS A 19 -14.80 -1.39 -5.27
C LYS A 19 -15.58 -1.67 -3.97
N ALA A 20 -14.91 -1.54 -2.82
CA ALA A 20 -15.52 -1.76 -1.51
C ALA A 20 -16.63 -0.73 -1.20
N LEU A 21 -16.36 0.55 -1.41
CA LEU A 21 -17.35 1.62 -1.21
C LEU A 21 -18.56 1.48 -2.14
N LYS A 22 -18.34 1.04 -3.39
CA LYS A 22 -19.43 0.73 -4.32
C LYS A 22 -20.30 -0.43 -3.84
N LYS A 23 -19.71 -1.50 -3.30
CA LYS A 23 -20.47 -2.62 -2.69
C LYS A 23 -21.36 -2.17 -1.53
N GLU A 24 -20.96 -1.13 -0.80
CA GLU A 24 -21.74 -0.53 0.29
C GLU A 24 -22.78 0.50 -0.19
N GLY A 25 -22.89 0.74 -1.50
CA GLY A 25 -23.91 1.63 -2.09
C GLY A 25 -23.52 3.12 -2.07
N PHE A 26 -22.24 3.48 -1.89
CA PHE A 26 -21.80 4.85 -2.08
C PHE A 26 -21.81 5.25 -3.54
N TRP A 27 -22.07 6.53 -3.79
CA TRP A 27 -21.63 7.17 -5.02
C TRP A 27 -20.16 7.58 -4.83
N VAL A 28 -19.29 7.12 -5.74
CA VAL A 28 -17.84 7.27 -5.61
C VAL A 28 -17.27 8.05 -6.78
N ARG A 29 -16.54 9.12 -6.46
CA ARG A 29 -15.61 9.77 -7.39
C ARG A 29 -14.21 9.22 -7.17
N GLY A 30 -13.61 8.67 -8.22
CA GLY A 30 -12.19 8.35 -8.29
C GLY A 30 -11.40 9.51 -8.88
N VAL A 31 -10.21 9.79 -8.35
CA VAL A 31 -9.29 10.82 -8.87
C VAL A 31 -7.89 10.25 -8.94
N ASP A 32 -7.23 10.35 -10.09
CA ASP A 32 -5.84 9.93 -10.27
C ASP A 32 -5.24 10.59 -11.52
N LEU A 33 -3.94 10.40 -11.75
CA LEU A 33 -3.25 10.74 -13.01
C LEU A 33 -3.60 9.77 -14.15
N LYS A 34 -4.06 8.56 -13.84
CA LYS A 34 -4.40 7.49 -14.79
C LYS A 34 -5.56 6.64 -14.28
N TYR A 35 -6.22 5.94 -15.19
CA TYR A 35 -7.16 4.88 -14.81
C TYR A 35 -6.43 3.69 -14.17
N PRO A 36 -7.13 2.83 -13.38
CA PRO A 36 -6.55 1.57 -12.92
C PRO A 36 -6.04 0.74 -14.11
N GLU A 37 -4.87 0.13 -13.93
CA GLU A 37 -4.17 -0.57 -15.01
C GLU A 37 -4.73 -1.98 -15.26
N PHE A 38 -5.09 -2.69 -14.19
CA PHE A 38 -5.40 -4.12 -14.24
C PHE A 38 -6.90 -4.45 -14.23
N ALA A 39 -7.76 -3.47 -14.00
CA ALA A 39 -9.20 -3.66 -14.04
C ALA A 39 -9.93 -2.34 -14.36
N PRO A 40 -11.12 -2.38 -14.98
CA PRO A 40 -11.94 -1.19 -15.12
C PRO A 40 -12.29 -0.59 -13.75
N THR A 41 -12.32 0.75 -13.67
CA THR A 41 -12.75 1.40 -12.44
C THR A 41 -14.23 1.12 -12.14
N ALA A 42 -14.55 0.91 -10.87
CA ALA A 42 -15.94 0.80 -10.40
C ALA A 42 -16.54 2.14 -9.95
N ALA A 43 -15.77 3.26 -10.03
CA ALA A 43 -16.25 4.58 -9.64
C ALA A 43 -17.41 5.04 -10.54
N ASP A 44 -18.39 5.78 -9.96
CA ASP A 44 -19.48 6.38 -10.74
C ASP A 44 -18.98 7.55 -11.61
N ASP A 45 -17.94 8.23 -11.11
CA ASP A 45 -17.28 9.34 -11.80
C ASP A 45 -15.78 9.18 -11.59
N PHE A 46 -14.98 9.29 -12.65
CA PHE A 46 -13.53 9.19 -12.57
C PHE A 46 -12.88 10.39 -13.26
N VAL A 47 -12.13 11.15 -12.49
CA VAL A 47 -11.47 12.38 -12.95
C VAL A 47 -9.98 12.15 -13.08
N ILE A 48 -9.45 12.31 -14.29
CA ILE A 48 -7.99 12.37 -14.52
C ILE A 48 -7.54 13.78 -14.15
N ALA A 49 -6.80 13.91 -13.03
CA ALA A 49 -6.34 15.20 -12.54
C ALA A 49 -5.03 15.07 -11.76
N ASP A 50 -4.15 16.04 -11.96
CA ASP A 50 -2.92 16.20 -11.17
C ASP A 50 -3.23 17.00 -9.89
N LEU A 51 -3.19 16.33 -8.74
CA LEU A 51 -3.47 16.92 -7.43
C LEU A 51 -2.30 17.76 -6.87
N ARG A 52 -1.18 17.85 -7.58
CA ARG A 52 -0.13 18.83 -7.29
C ARG A 52 -0.56 20.25 -7.69
N ASP A 53 -1.56 20.37 -8.57
CA ASP A 53 -2.16 21.65 -8.94
C ASP A 53 -3.35 21.97 -8.01
N PRO A 54 -3.30 23.10 -7.27
CA PRO A 54 -4.39 23.50 -6.39
C PRO A 54 -5.70 23.83 -7.14
N VAL A 55 -5.65 24.13 -8.43
CA VAL A 55 -6.85 24.33 -9.26
C VAL A 55 -7.59 23.01 -9.41
N ASN A 56 -6.87 21.94 -9.71
CA ASN A 56 -7.43 20.61 -9.84
C ASN A 56 -8.00 20.09 -8.51
N CYS A 57 -7.31 20.35 -7.39
CA CYS A 57 -7.82 19.98 -6.06
C CYS A 57 -9.17 20.65 -5.76
N ARG A 58 -9.34 21.93 -6.11
CA ARG A 58 -10.62 22.63 -5.97
C ARG A 58 -11.69 22.11 -6.92
N TYR A 59 -11.30 21.71 -8.13
CA TYR A 59 -12.19 21.16 -9.14
C TYR A 59 -12.76 19.80 -8.73
N VAL A 60 -11.92 18.89 -8.26
CA VAL A 60 -12.38 17.53 -7.88
C VAL A 60 -13.24 17.53 -6.61
N ILE A 61 -13.16 18.61 -5.80
CA ILE A 61 -14.01 18.82 -4.61
C ILE A 61 -15.07 19.90 -4.93
N ASP A 62 -15.82 19.73 -6.00
CA ASP A 62 -16.87 20.67 -6.46
C ASP A 62 -18.22 20.52 -5.74
N GLN A 63 -18.41 19.42 -5.02
CA GLN A 63 -19.64 19.04 -4.31
C GLN A 63 -19.34 18.53 -2.89
N PRO A 64 -20.35 18.42 -2.02
CA PRO A 64 -20.17 17.83 -0.71
C PRO A 64 -19.90 16.32 -0.82
N PHE A 65 -18.89 15.84 -0.09
CA PHE A 65 -18.58 14.43 0.12
C PHE A 65 -18.71 14.10 1.61
N ASP A 66 -19.28 12.93 1.92
CA ASP A 66 -19.38 12.42 3.28
C ASP A 66 -18.05 11.89 3.78
N GLU A 67 -17.26 11.28 2.86
CA GLU A 67 -15.97 10.67 3.14
C GLU A 67 -14.94 11.06 2.06
N VAL A 68 -13.77 11.57 2.49
CA VAL A 68 -12.62 11.88 1.62
C VAL A 68 -11.49 10.94 1.97
N TYR A 69 -11.02 10.14 1.01
CA TYR A 69 -9.88 9.25 1.18
C TYR A 69 -8.69 9.76 0.37
N GLN A 70 -7.68 10.26 1.06
CA GLN A 70 -6.45 10.75 0.44
C GLN A 70 -5.37 9.66 0.49
N LEU A 71 -5.21 8.96 -0.65
CA LEU A 71 -4.23 7.89 -0.86
C LEU A 71 -3.21 8.25 -1.96
N ALA A 72 -3.45 9.35 -2.70
CA ALA A 72 -2.55 9.77 -3.77
C ALA A 72 -1.19 10.17 -3.20
N ALA A 73 -0.12 9.59 -3.74
CA ALA A 73 1.26 9.86 -3.37
C ALA A 73 2.20 9.44 -4.51
N ASP A 74 3.38 10.03 -4.57
CA ASP A 74 4.46 9.49 -5.38
C ASP A 74 5.22 8.45 -4.55
N MET A 75 5.07 7.17 -4.91
CA MET A 75 5.58 6.07 -4.11
C MET A 75 5.86 4.81 -4.94
N GLY A 76 6.64 3.90 -4.38
CA GLY A 76 6.98 2.61 -4.98
C GLY A 76 7.51 1.61 -3.94
N GLY A 77 8.07 0.51 -4.41
CA GLY A 77 8.78 -0.47 -3.59
C GLY A 77 10.19 0.00 -3.19
N ALA A 78 10.97 -0.91 -2.59
CA ALA A 78 12.30 -0.62 -2.08
C ALA A 78 13.25 -0.05 -3.17
N GLY A 79 13.18 -0.56 -4.39
CA GLY A 79 13.98 -0.08 -5.51
C GLY A 79 13.65 1.36 -5.96
N PHE A 80 12.50 1.90 -5.60
CA PHE A 80 12.11 3.28 -5.88
C PHE A 80 12.42 4.21 -4.70
N VAL A 81 12.20 3.74 -3.47
CA VAL A 81 12.25 4.58 -2.26
C VAL A 81 13.66 4.70 -1.66
N PHE A 82 14.53 3.67 -1.83
CA PHE A 82 15.82 3.62 -1.13
C PHE A 82 17.05 3.83 -2.03
N THR A 83 16.87 4.16 -3.32
CA THR A 83 17.99 4.42 -4.24
C THR A 83 18.55 5.83 -4.12
N GLY A 84 17.78 6.77 -3.56
CA GLY A 84 18.11 8.18 -3.52
C GLY A 84 17.83 8.95 -4.83
N GLU A 85 17.52 8.24 -5.91
CA GLU A 85 17.30 8.85 -7.23
C GLU A 85 15.99 9.62 -7.33
N ASN A 86 14.99 9.27 -6.50
CA ASN A 86 13.64 9.82 -6.56
C ASN A 86 13.29 10.72 -5.35
N ASP A 87 14.21 10.96 -4.44
CA ASP A 87 13.96 11.60 -3.15
C ASP A 87 13.28 12.97 -3.28
N ALA A 88 13.82 13.82 -4.16
CA ALA A 88 13.27 15.15 -4.38
C ALA A 88 11.84 15.10 -4.95
N ASP A 89 11.58 14.21 -5.90
CA ASP A 89 10.26 14.06 -6.50
C ASP A 89 9.25 13.47 -5.52
N ILE A 90 9.65 12.46 -4.75
CA ILE A 90 8.81 11.85 -3.69
C ILE A 90 8.36 12.92 -2.70
N MET A 91 9.30 13.68 -2.13
CA MET A 91 9.00 14.72 -1.16
C MET A 91 8.15 15.84 -1.76
N HIS A 92 8.59 16.40 -2.89
CA HIS A 92 7.92 17.52 -3.54
C HIS A 92 6.49 17.17 -3.98
N ASN A 93 6.35 16.07 -4.73
CA ASN A 93 5.06 15.68 -5.30
C ASN A 93 4.05 15.32 -4.22
N SER A 94 4.44 14.49 -3.26
CA SER A 94 3.54 14.03 -2.20
C SER A 94 3.16 15.16 -1.24
N ALA A 95 4.12 16.05 -0.89
CA ALA A 95 3.83 17.21 -0.06
C ALA A 95 2.83 18.17 -0.74
N LEU A 96 3.02 18.47 -2.03
CA LEU A 96 2.09 19.33 -2.78
C LEU A 96 0.68 18.74 -2.84
N ILE A 97 0.54 17.44 -3.12
CA ILE A 97 -0.75 16.76 -3.13
C ILE A 97 -1.44 16.93 -1.76
N ASN A 98 -0.74 16.65 -0.67
CA ASN A 98 -1.32 16.70 0.67
C ASN A 98 -1.67 18.12 1.12
N LEU A 99 -0.81 19.11 0.85
CA LEU A 99 -1.06 20.52 1.15
C LEU A 99 -2.30 21.02 0.39
N ASN A 100 -2.38 20.77 -0.91
CA ASN A 100 -3.44 21.31 -1.76
C ASN A 100 -4.78 20.63 -1.50
N MET A 101 -4.80 19.29 -1.31
CA MET A 101 -6.04 18.56 -1.01
C MET A 101 -6.60 18.94 0.35
N LEU A 102 -5.75 19.06 1.37
CA LEU A 102 -6.17 19.44 2.71
C LEU A 102 -6.75 20.86 2.75
N GLU A 103 -6.07 21.80 2.07
CA GLU A 103 -6.56 23.18 1.92
C GLU A 103 -7.89 23.24 1.16
N ALA A 104 -8.04 22.48 0.07
CA ALA A 104 -9.28 22.42 -0.71
C ALA A 104 -10.44 21.86 0.13
N CYS A 105 -10.21 20.78 0.90
CA CYS A 105 -11.18 20.19 1.81
C CYS A 105 -11.60 21.18 2.90
N HIS A 106 -10.62 21.87 3.52
CA HIS A 106 -10.89 22.88 4.54
C HIS A 106 -11.74 24.04 4.02
N ARG A 107 -11.39 24.60 2.87
CA ARG A 107 -12.16 25.71 2.24
C ARG A 107 -13.59 25.33 1.87
N ARG A 108 -13.83 24.05 1.54
CA ARG A 108 -15.18 23.51 1.24
C ARG A 108 -15.90 23.01 2.48
N ASN A 109 -15.31 23.17 3.66
CA ASN A 109 -15.87 22.71 4.94
C ASN A 109 -16.19 21.19 4.92
N LEU A 110 -15.41 20.41 4.16
CA LEU A 110 -15.44 18.95 4.23
C LEU A 110 -14.72 18.55 5.51
N LYS A 111 -15.44 17.90 6.41
CA LYS A 111 -14.91 17.67 7.76
C LYS A 111 -14.17 16.36 7.88
N ARG A 112 -14.64 15.30 7.24
CA ARG A 112 -14.11 13.95 7.44
C ARG A 112 -13.14 13.55 6.33
N ILE A 113 -11.88 13.41 6.69
CA ILE A 113 -10.79 13.07 5.78
C ILE A 113 -9.90 11.98 6.36
N PHE A 114 -9.64 10.97 5.52
CA PHE A 114 -8.68 9.90 5.78
C PHE A 114 -7.36 10.20 5.07
N TYR A 115 -6.24 10.00 5.76
CA TYR A 115 -4.90 10.10 5.22
C TYR A 115 -4.14 8.77 5.37
N SER A 116 -3.56 8.28 4.28
CA SER A 116 -2.67 7.13 4.29
C SER A 116 -1.24 7.55 4.60
N SER A 117 -0.84 7.45 5.87
CA SER A 117 0.55 7.47 6.30
C SER A 117 1.22 6.11 6.03
N SER A 118 2.41 5.89 6.50
CA SER A 118 3.19 4.67 6.23
C SER A 118 4.03 4.25 7.43
N ALA A 119 4.30 2.97 7.56
CA ALA A 119 5.30 2.44 8.50
C ALA A 119 6.73 2.94 8.25
N CYS A 120 7.01 3.47 7.05
CA CYS A 120 8.32 4.09 6.75
C CYS A 120 8.58 5.36 7.56
N MET A 121 7.56 5.93 8.22
CA MET A 121 7.74 7.08 9.10
C MET A 121 8.32 6.72 10.48
N TYR A 122 8.33 5.43 10.87
CA TYR A 122 8.94 4.99 12.14
C TYR A 122 10.45 5.14 12.11
N PRO A 123 11.07 5.42 13.29
CA PRO A 123 12.51 5.57 13.38
C PRO A 123 13.26 4.31 12.95
N GLU A 124 14.33 4.48 12.17
CA GLU A 124 15.19 3.38 11.72
C GLU A 124 15.72 2.56 12.91
N HIS A 125 16.18 3.23 13.98
CA HIS A 125 16.74 2.54 15.14
C HIS A 125 15.76 1.60 15.87
N ASN A 126 14.45 1.78 15.71
CA ASN A 126 13.43 0.87 16.23
C ASN A 126 13.29 -0.42 15.40
N GLN A 127 13.95 -0.50 14.24
CA GLN A 127 13.74 -1.50 13.21
C GLN A 127 15.04 -2.23 12.83
N MET A 128 16.07 -2.15 13.66
CA MET A 128 17.36 -2.80 13.42
C MET A 128 17.42 -4.24 13.94
N ASP A 129 16.52 -4.63 14.83
CA ASP A 129 16.34 -6.01 15.26
C ASP A 129 15.28 -6.70 14.40
N PRO A 130 15.64 -7.71 13.60
CA PRO A 130 14.69 -8.41 12.73
C PRO A 130 13.66 -9.23 13.51
N ASP A 131 13.95 -9.62 14.75
CA ASP A 131 13.07 -10.48 15.56
C ASP A 131 12.14 -9.67 16.46
N ASN A 132 12.48 -8.41 16.76
CA ASN A 132 11.72 -7.57 17.68
C ASN A 132 11.69 -6.09 17.25
N PRO A 133 11.13 -5.76 16.08
CA PRO A 133 10.97 -4.37 15.68
C PRO A 133 9.93 -3.65 16.56
N MET A 134 10.22 -2.41 16.92
CA MET A 134 9.37 -1.59 17.80
C MET A 134 8.63 -0.53 16.96
N THR A 135 7.41 -0.84 16.55
CA THR A 135 6.58 0.02 15.69
C THR A 135 5.20 0.31 16.29
N ALA A 136 5.08 0.32 17.61
CA ALA A 136 3.91 0.87 18.30
C ALA A 136 3.74 2.37 17.94
N GLU A 137 2.52 2.87 17.91
CA GLU A 137 2.23 4.23 17.45
C GLU A 137 2.95 5.31 18.25
N ASP A 138 3.17 5.10 19.54
CA ASP A 138 3.90 6.00 20.44
C ASP A 138 5.42 5.96 20.24
N SER A 139 5.96 4.94 19.57
CA SER A 139 7.40 4.80 19.28
C SER A 139 7.88 5.67 18.11
N ALA A 140 6.99 6.44 17.49
CA ALA A 140 7.31 7.30 16.34
C ALA A 140 8.31 8.42 16.65
N TYR A 141 8.55 8.70 17.92
CA TYR A 141 9.44 9.78 18.37
C TYR A 141 10.46 9.28 19.40
N PRO A 142 11.73 9.80 19.37
CA PRO A 142 12.24 10.81 18.43
C PRO A 142 12.26 10.31 16.98
N ALA A 143 11.86 11.18 16.05
CA ALA A 143 11.74 10.82 14.63
C ALA A 143 13.13 10.61 13.99
N ASN A 144 13.25 9.53 13.24
CA ASN A 144 14.40 9.22 12.39
C ASN A 144 14.01 8.22 11.29
N PRO A 145 13.08 8.58 10.39
CA PRO A 145 12.71 7.74 9.25
C PRO A 145 13.93 7.32 8.40
N ASP A 146 13.83 6.14 7.81
CA ASP A 146 14.90 5.52 7.01
C ASP A 146 14.98 6.02 5.55
N SER A 147 14.11 6.96 5.17
CA SER A 147 14.01 7.47 3.79
C SER A 147 13.30 8.81 3.73
N GLU A 148 13.51 9.56 2.64
CA GLU A 148 12.78 10.80 2.37
C GLU A 148 11.27 10.56 2.20
N TYR A 149 10.87 9.41 1.71
CA TYR A 149 9.48 8.98 1.72
C TYR A 149 8.91 8.91 3.15
N GLY A 150 9.66 8.35 4.09
CA GLY A 150 9.26 8.29 5.50
C GLY A 150 9.13 9.67 6.13
N TRP A 151 10.06 10.58 5.82
CA TRP A 151 10.01 11.98 6.29
C TRP A 151 8.81 12.74 5.72
N GLU A 152 8.50 12.58 4.43
CA GLU A 152 7.29 13.18 3.84
C GLU A 152 6.02 12.65 4.51
N LYS A 153 5.93 11.34 4.71
CA LYS A 153 4.77 10.72 5.36
C LYS A 153 4.57 11.23 6.79
N LEU A 154 5.64 11.39 7.55
CA LEU A 154 5.59 11.99 8.89
C LEU A 154 5.19 13.46 8.85
N PHE A 155 5.77 14.26 7.94
CA PHE A 155 5.40 15.66 7.74
C PHE A 155 3.91 15.80 7.45
N SER A 156 3.41 15.06 6.48
CA SER A 156 2.00 15.10 6.09
C SER A 156 1.08 14.62 7.21
N GLU A 157 1.41 13.54 7.93
CA GLU A 157 0.67 13.09 9.11
C GLU A 157 0.51 14.24 10.13
N ARG A 158 1.61 14.91 10.46
CA ARG A 158 1.58 16.06 11.39
C ARG A 158 0.73 17.21 10.88
N LEU A 159 0.78 17.47 9.56
CA LEU A 159 -0.02 18.50 8.90
C LEU A 159 -1.53 18.20 9.05
N TYR A 160 -1.96 16.97 8.73
CA TYR A 160 -3.35 16.55 8.88
C TYR A 160 -3.83 16.68 10.33
N LEU A 161 -3.04 16.18 11.29
CA LEU A 161 -3.37 16.30 12.72
C LEU A 161 -3.41 17.74 13.20
N ALA A 162 -2.58 18.64 12.65
CA ALA A 162 -2.62 20.06 12.97
C ALA A 162 -3.91 20.72 12.46
N PHE A 163 -4.36 20.39 11.24
CA PHE A 163 -5.64 20.84 10.72
C PHE A 163 -6.82 20.34 11.56
N GLY A 164 -6.74 19.10 12.04
CA GLY A 164 -7.71 18.57 13.00
C GLY A 164 -7.81 19.44 14.26
N ARG A 165 -6.66 19.77 14.88
CA ARG A 165 -6.62 20.58 16.11
C ARG A 165 -7.04 22.03 15.91
N ASN A 166 -6.58 22.66 14.82
CA ASN A 166 -6.73 24.11 14.65
C ASN A 166 -8.01 24.49 13.91
N HIS A 167 -8.53 23.61 13.06
CA HIS A 167 -9.68 23.89 12.19
C HIS A 167 -10.88 22.95 12.42
N GLY A 168 -10.78 22.03 13.38
CA GLY A 168 -11.86 21.10 13.72
C GLY A 168 -12.18 20.12 12.60
N MET A 169 -11.20 19.78 11.75
CA MET A 169 -11.36 18.72 10.75
C MET A 169 -11.33 17.36 11.42
N ASP A 170 -12.23 16.49 11.02
CA ASP A 170 -12.36 15.11 11.52
C ASP A 170 -11.38 14.19 10.76
N VAL A 171 -10.13 14.26 11.15
CA VAL A 171 -9.02 13.56 10.47
C VAL A 171 -8.88 12.12 10.98
N ARG A 172 -8.62 11.20 10.05
CA ARG A 172 -8.25 9.81 10.33
C ARG A 172 -6.91 9.52 9.67
N VAL A 173 -5.97 8.99 10.44
CA VAL A 173 -4.61 8.69 9.96
C VAL A 173 -4.31 7.21 10.12
N ALA A 174 -4.05 6.53 9.01
CA ALA A 174 -3.60 5.14 8.98
C ALA A 174 -2.12 5.05 8.63
N ARG A 175 -1.33 4.34 9.41
CA ARG A 175 0.04 3.95 9.07
C ARG A 175 0.02 2.56 8.44
N TYR A 176 0.09 2.52 7.11
CA TYR A 176 0.05 1.26 6.36
C TYR A 176 1.36 0.49 6.45
N HIS A 177 1.24 -0.82 6.73
CA HIS A 177 2.36 -1.77 6.82
C HIS A 177 2.32 -2.78 5.68
N ASN A 178 3.12 -2.54 4.61
CA ASN A 178 3.40 -3.46 3.51
C ASN A 178 2.15 -4.16 2.93
N ILE A 179 1.29 -3.39 2.30
CA ILE A 179 0.08 -3.92 1.67
C ILE A 179 0.44 -4.67 0.39
N PHE A 180 -0.16 -5.84 0.16
CA PHE A 180 0.01 -6.67 -1.04
C PHE A 180 -1.33 -7.28 -1.49
N GLY A 181 -1.39 -7.77 -2.72
CA GLY A 181 -2.57 -8.40 -3.30
C GLY A 181 -2.58 -8.33 -4.82
N PRO A 182 -3.62 -8.89 -5.47
CA PRO A 182 -3.80 -8.78 -6.92
C PRO A 182 -4.09 -7.34 -7.35
N GLU A 183 -3.92 -7.06 -8.64
CA GLU A 183 -4.12 -5.74 -9.25
C GLU A 183 -3.16 -4.65 -8.72
N GLY A 184 -2.04 -5.05 -8.11
CA GLY A 184 -0.93 -4.17 -7.75
C GLY A 184 0.23 -4.26 -8.74
N THR A 185 1.12 -3.27 -8.73
CA THR A 185 2.34 -3.30 -9.53
C THR A 185 3.14 -4.57 -9.22
N TRP A 186 3.43 -5.36 -10.23
CA TRP A 186 4.11 -6.65 -10.12
C TRP A 186 5.46 -6.70 -10.86
N ARG A 187 5.80 -5.65 -11.63
CA ARG A 187 7.06 -5.50 -12.41
C ARG A 187 7.52 -4.04 -12.44
N ASP A 188 8.62 -3.76 -13.13
CA ASP A 188 9.18 -2.44 -13.44
C ASP A 188 9.83 -1.70 -12.26
N GLY A 189 10.22 -2.44 -11.20
CA GLY A 189 11.02 -1.92 -10.08
C GLY A 189 10.23 -1.14 -9.03
N ARG A 190 8.92 -1.00 -9.20
CA ARG A 190 8.03 -0.36 -8.20
C ARG A 190 7.26 -1.38 -7.35
N GLU A 191 7.39 -2.67 -7.66
CA GLU A 191 6.74 -3.75 -6.94
C GLU A 191 7.33 -3.99 -5.55
N LYS A 192 6.48 -4.43 -4.61
CA LYS A 192 6.90 -4.85 -3.27
C LYS A 192 7.30 -6.33 -3.25
N ALA A 193 8.01 -6.74 -2.19
CA ALA A 193 8.59 -8.08 -2.08
C ALA A 193 7.64 -9.24 -2.39
N PRO A 194 6.37 -9.29 -1.91
CA PRO A 194 5.47 -10.38 -2.28
C PRO A 194 5.21 -10.47 -3.79
N ALA A 195 4.94 -9.33 -4.43
CA ALA A 195 4.70 -9.29 -5.88
C ALA A 195 5.97 -9.63 -6.68
N ALA A 196 7.13 -9.09 -6.27
CA ALA A 196 8.42 -9.38 -6.90
C ALA A 196 8.78 -10.87 -6.84
N LEU A 197 8.57 -11.51 -5.67
CA LEU A 197 8.88 -12.94 -5.50
C LEU A 197 7.86 -13.81 -6.23
N CYS A 198 6.56 -13.48 -6.20
CA CYS A 198 5.56 -14.18 -7.02
C CYS A 198 5.93 -14.15 -8.50
N ARG A 199 6.31 -12.97 -9.03
CA ARG A 199 6.76 -12.81 -10.41
C ARG A 199 8.00 -13.66 -10.70
N LYS A 200 9.06 -13.50 -9.92
CA LYS A 200 10.32 -14.25 -10.12
C LYS A 200 10.08 -15.76 -10.13
N ILE A 201 9.27 -16.27 -9.20
CA ILE A 201 8.93 -17.71 -9.14
C ILE A 201 8.04 -18.12 -10.33
N ALA A 202 7.10 -17.27 -10.77
CA ALA A 202 6.27 -17.53 -11.93
C ALA A 202 7.09 -17.60 -13.24
N GLU A 203 8.06 -16.70 -13.44
CA GLU A 203 8.95 -16.62 -14.60
C GLU A 203 10.00 -17.74 -14.65
N THR A 204 10.32 -18.35 -13.50
CA THR A 204 11.40 -19.32 -13.40
C THR A 204 10.88 -20.75 -13.60
N PRO A 205 11.53 -21.59 -14.44
CA PRO A 205 11.19 -23.01 -14.55
C PRO A 205 11.48 -23.77 -13.25
N ASP A 206 10.84 -24.93 -13.06
CA ASP A 206 11.12 -25.78 -11.91
C ASP A 206 12.60 -26.19 -11.88
N GLY A 207 13.22 -26.10 -10.70
CA GLY A 207 14.67 -26.33 -10.55
C GLY A 207 15.57 -25.15 -10.94
N GLY A 208 15.01 -24.05 -11.48
CA GLY A 208 15.76 -22.85 -11.83
C GLY A 208 16.24 -22.05 -10.64
N GLU A 209 16.65 -20.78 -10.85
CA GLU A 209 17.23 -19.92 -9.81
C GLU A 209 16.58 -18.53 -9.79
N ILE A 210 16.33 -17.99 -8.59
CA ILE A 210 15.90 -16.62 -8.36
C ILE A 210 16.89 -15.85 -7.49
N GLU A 211 16.96 -14.53 -7.65
CA GLU A 211 17.78 -13.65 -6.83
C GLU A 211 16.99 -13.02 -5.69
N ILE A 212 17.59 -13.03 -4.48
CA ILE A 212 17.11 -12.29 -3.31
C ILE A 212 18.20 -11.33 -2.87
N TRP A 213 17.82 -10.06 -2.61
CA TRP A 213 18.72 -9.04 -2.12
C TRP A 213 19.11 -9.30 -0.65
N GLY A 214 20.41 -9.18 -0.35
CA GLY A 214 20.98 -9.47 0.96
C GLY A 214 21.02 -10.96 1.28
N ASP A 215 20.98 -11.28 2.56
CA ASP A 215 20.97 -12.65 3.08
C ASP A 215 19.56 -13.26 3.19
N GLY A 216 18.51 -12.48 2.90
CA GLY A 216 17.12 -12.91 2.98
C GLY A 216 16.59 -13.11 4.41
N THR A 217 17.36 -12.75 5.44
CA THR A 217 16.96 -12.90 6.85
C THR A 217 16.21 -11.68 7.40
N GLN A 218 16.18 -10.56 6.66
CA GLN A 218 15.37 -9.41 7.03
C GLN A 218 13.89 -9.79 7.09
N THR A 219 13.19 -9.31 8.12
CA THR A 219 11.81 -9.68 8.38
C THR A 219 10.83 -8.57 8.04
N ARG A 220 9.69 -8.94 7.56
CA ARG A 220 8.55 -8.05 7.28
C ARG A 220 7.24 -8.74 7.65
N SER A 221 6.24 -7.94 7.98
CA SER A 221 4.85 -8.38 7.90
C SER A 221 4.18 -7.80 6.65
N PHE A 222 3.22 -8.53 6.12
CA PHE A 222 2.49 -8.14 4.92
C PHE A 222 0.99 -8.28 5.15
N LEU A 223 0.22 -7.26 4.78
CA LEU A 223 -1.23 -7.24 4.94
C LEU A 223 -1.91 -7.37 3.59
N TYR A 224 -2.84 -8.30 3.48
CA TYR A 224 -3.65 -8.45 2.27
C TYR A 224 -4.54 -7.23 2.03
N VAL A 225 -4.72 -6.86 0.77
CA VAL A 225 -5.34 -5.59 0.39
C VAL A 225 -6.78 -5.43 0.87
N ASP A 226 -7.58 -6.50 0.85
CA ASP A 226 -8.97 -6.43 1.31
C ASP A 226 -9.05 -6.14 2.81
N GLU A 227 -8.14 -6.69 3.61
CA GLU A 227 -8.00 -6.37 5.04
C GLU A 227 -7.57 -4.91 5.25
N CYS A 228 -6.64 -4.40 4.44
CA CYS A 228 -6.25 -3.00 4.47
C CYS A 228 -7.46 -2.08 4.20
N VAL A 229 -8.25 -2.40 3.20
CA VAL A 229 -9.47 -1.65 2.84
C VAL A 229 -10.49 -1.72 3.97
N ALA A 230 -10.73 -2.91 4.53
CA ALA A 230 -11.66 -3.09 5.66
C ALA A 230 -11.24 -2.27 6.89
N GLY A 231 -9.96 -2.33 7.27
CA GLY A 231 -9.40 -1.53 8.38
C GLY A 231 -9.50 -0.02 8.11
N SER A 232 -9.24 0.41 6.88
CA SER A 232 -9.33 1.83 6.47
C SER A 232 -10.76 2.36 6.56
N ILE A 233 -11.75 1.63 6.08
CA ILE A 233 -13.17 1.99 6.17
C ILE A 233 -13.61 2.02 7.64
N ARG A 234 -13.18 1.05 8.43
CA ARG A 234 -13.50 1.01 9.86
C ARG A 234 -12.90 2.20 10.61
N LEU A 235 -11.64 2.54 10.35
CA LEU A 235 -10.99 3.73 10.92
C LEU A 235 -11.71 5.01 10.48
N MET A 236 -12.03 5.15 9.20
CA MET A 236 -12.74 6.31 8.65
C MET A 236 -14.02 6.59 9.42
N ARG A 237 -14.73 5.55 9.87
CA ARG A 237 -16.05 5.64 10.52
C ARG A 237 -15.99 5.57 12.05
N SER A 238 -14.81 5.38 12.61
CA SER A 238 -14.61 5.40 14.05
C SER A 238 -14.55 6.82 14.61
N ASP A 239 -14.57 6.95 15.93
CA ASP A 239 -14.33 8.21 16.63
C ASP A 239 -12.85 8.44 16.97
N TRP A 240 -11.98 7.50 16.62
CA TRP A 240 -10.55 7.62 16.88
C TRP A 240 -9.89 8.63 15.92
N THR A 241 -9.24 9.64 16.48
CA THR A 241 -8.61 10.75 15.73
C THR A 241 -7.08 10.72 15.74
N GLY A 242 -6.48 9.78 16.47
CA GLY A 242 -5.02 9.56 16.47
C GLY A 242 -4.56 8.70 15.29
N PRO A 243 -3.24 8.66 15.03
CA PRO A 243 -2.69 7.68 14.11
C PRO A 243 -2.92 6.26 14.62
N VAL A 244 -3.10 5.32 13.69
CA VAL A 244 -3.18 3.89 14.01
C VAL A 244 -2.53 3.06 12.92
N ASN A 245 -1.85 1.99 13.33
CA ASN A 245 -1.30 1.01 12.40
C ASN A 245 -2.41 0.21 11.71
N ILE A 246 -2.29 0.04 10.41
CA ILE A 246 -3.07 -0.92 9.63
C ILE A 246 -2.09 -1.87 8.95
N GLY A 247 -1.91 -3.05 9.52
CA GLY A 247 -0.92 -4.02 9.12
C GLY A 247 -1.17 -5.38 9.76
N SER A 248 -0.31 -6.35 9.44
CA SER A 248 -0.29 -7.68 10.05
C SER A 248 0.82 -7.77 11.09
N GLU A 249 0.59 -8.55 12.15
CA GLU A 249 1.62 -8.92 13.13
C GLU A 249 2.40 -10.18 12.70
N GLU A 250 1.95 -10.88 11.65
CA GLU A 250 2.59 -12.09 11.12
C GLU A 250 3.89 -11.73 10.39
N MET A 251 5.03 -11.90 11.09
CA MET A 251 6.35 -11.64 10.53
C MET A 251 6.89 -12.85 9.77
N VAL A 252 7.55 -12.57 8.65
CA VAL A 252 8.22 -13.57 7.82
C VAL A 252 9.56 -13.02 7.33
N SER A 253 10.60 -13.87 7.27
CA SER A 253 11.82 -13.52 6.55
C SER A 253 11.58 -13.56 5.03
N ILE A 254 12.40 -12.84 4.27
CA ILE A 254 12.27 -12.85 2.80
C ILE A 254 12.53 -14.25 2.23
N ASN A 255 13.44 -15.03 2.84
CA ASN A 255 13.65 -16.43 2.45
C ASN A 255 12.38 -17.26 2.71
N ALA A 256 11.79 -17.19 3.90
CA ALA A 256 10.57 -17.93 4.23
C ALA A 256 9.37 -17.49 3.38
N LEU A 257 9.28 -16.22 3.01
CA LEU A 257 8.28 -15.72 2.05
C LEU A 257 8.45 -16.39 0.68
N ALA A 258 9.68 -16.50 0.18
CA ALA A 258 9.95 -17.20 -1.08
C ALA A 258 9.57 -18.68 -1.02
N GLU A 259 9.94 -19.37 0.07
CA GLU A 259 9.57 -20.78 0.31
C GLU A 259 8.03 -20.97 0.36
N MET A 260 7.31 -20.07 1.02
CA MET A 260 5.85 -20.10 1.05
C MET A 260 5.25 -19.97 -0.35
N ILE A 261 5.76 -19.05 -1.16
CA ILE A 261 5.30 -18.86 -2.55
C ILE A 261 5.66 -20.07 -3.41
N MET A 262 6.84 -20.67 -3.25
CA MET A 262 7.22 -21.92 -3.93
C MET A 262 6.23 -23.04 -3.60
N GLY A 263 5.83 -23.16 -2.33
CA GLY A 263 4.82 -24.13 -1.90
C GLY A 263 3.47 -23.93 -2.59
N ILE A 264 3.01 -22.68 -2.69
CA ILE A 264 1.76 -22.31 -3.40
C ILE A 264 1.89 -22.59 -4.91
N ALA A 265 3.06 -22.28 -5.49
CA ALA A 265 3.34 -22.50 -6.91
C ALA A 265 3.50 -23.97 -7.29
N GLY A 266 3.72 -24.86 -6.31
CA GLY A 266 4.09 -26.26 -6.56
C GLY A 266 5.43 -26.42 -7.27
N LYS A 267 6.33 -25.44 -7.13
CA LYS A 267 7.66 -25.39 -7.76
C LYS A 267 8.76 -25.38 -6.71
N ARG A 268 9.96 -25.81 -7.11
CA ARG A 268 11.20 -25.64 -6.34
C ARG A 268 12.19 -24.85 -7.17
N VAL A 269 12.59 -23.68 -6.67
CA VAL A 269 13.64 -22.87 -7.29
C VAL A 269 14.77 -22.64 -6.30
N ASN A 270 16.00 -22.49 -6.80
CA ASN A 270 17.16 -22.20 -5.98
C ASN A 270 17.19 -20.70 -5.67
N ILE A 271 17.61 -20.34 -4.45
CA ILE A 271 17.78 -18.94 -4.06
C ILE A 271 19.25 -18.59 -4.17
N ARG A 272 19.57 -17.54 -4.92
CA ARG A 272 20.87 -16.90 -4.95
C ARG A 272 20.80 -15.53 -4.27
N HIS A 273 21.61 -15.34 -3.22
CA HIS A 273 21.69 -14.07 -2.53
C HIS A 273 22.64 -13.12 -3.24
N VAL A 274 22.19 -11.89 -3.50
CA VAL A 274 22.97 -10.85 -4.20
C VAL A 274 22.94 -9.53 -3.42
N PRO A 275 23.96 -8.65 -3.56
CA PRO A 275 23.91 -7.30 -2.99
C PRO A 275 22.71 -6.52 -3.50
N GLY A 276 22.11 -5.69 -2.63
CA GLY A 276 20.98 -4.82 -3.00
C GLY A 276 20.48 -3.98 -1.84
N PRO A 277 19.56 -3.03 -2.07
CA PRO A 277 19.01 -2.18 -1.03
C PRO A 277 18.13 -3.01 -0.08
N LEU A 278 18.46 -3.00 1.21
CA LEU A 278 17.77 -3.79 2.23
C LEU A 278 16.75 -2.99 3.04
N GLY A 279 16.98 -1.67 3.24
CA GLY A 279 16.25 -0.86 4.20
C GLY A 279 16.49 -1.36 5.64
N VAL A 280 15.48 -1.24 6.50
CA VAL A 280 15.54 -1.71 7.89
C VAL A 280 15.56 -3.24 7.99
N ARG A 281 16.10 -3.78 9.10
CA ARG A 281 16.24 -5.23 9.31
C ARG A 281 14.91 -5.91 9.67
N GLY A 282 14.03 -5.25 10.42
CA GLY A 282 12.73 -5.78 10.81
C GLY A 282 11.63 -4.73 10.76
N ARG A 283 10.46 -5.08 10.24
CA ARG A 283 9.27 -4.21 10.27
C ARG A 283 8.00 -5.05 10.33
N ASN A 284 7.23 -4.85 11.40
CA ASN A 284 5.90 -5.42 11.56
C ASN A 284 4.88 -4.33 11.89
N SER A 285 3.62 -4.69 12.04
CA SER A 285 2.60 -3.86 12.65
C SER A 285 2.44 -4.25 14.11
N ASP A 286 2.33 -3.27 15.00
CA ASP A 286 1.81 -3.48 16.35
C ASP A 286 0.32 -3.15 16.33
N ASN A 287 -0.52 -4.16 16.48
CA ASN A 287 -1.97 -4.02 16.33
C ASN A 287 -2.72 -3.84 17.68
N ARG A 288 -2.00 -3.62 18.79
CA ARG A 288 -2.63 -3.40 20.11
C ARG A 288 -3.59 -2.22 20.09
N LEU A 289 -3.18 -1.10 19.51
CA LEU A 289 -4.00 0.11 19.50
C LEU A 289 -5.24 -0.05 18.61
N ILE A 290 -5.13 -0.65 17.43
CA ILE A 290 -6.28 -0.85 16.55
C ILE A 290 -7.31 -1.80 17.15
N ARG A 291 -6.84 -2.86 17.84
CA ARG A 291 -7.73 -3.76 18.63
C ARG A 291 -8.47 -3.00 19.73
N GLU A 292 -7.74 -2.20 20.51
CA GLU A 292 -8.31 -1.42 21.61
C GLU A 292 -9.33 -0.38 21.13
N LYS A 293 -8.99 0.39 20.09
CA LYS A 293 -9.80 1.56 19.67
C LYS A 293 -10.90 1.21 18.68
N LEU A 294 -10.68 0.21 17.83
CA LEU A 294 -11.61 -0.14 16.76
C LEU A 294 -12.27 -1.52 16.95
N GLY A 295 -11.81 -2.34 17.91
CA GLY A 295 -12.28 -3.72 18.09
C GLY A 295 -12.09 -4.53 16.79
N TRP A 296 -10.97 -4.32 16.10
CA TRP A 296 -10.68 -4.93 14.81
C TRP A 296 -9.20 -5.32 14.69
N GLU A 297 -8.94 -6.39 13.99
CA GLU A 297 -7.64 -6.82 13.51
C GLU A 297 -7.80 -7.62 12.22
N PRO A 298 -6.75 -7.75 11.39
CA PRO A 298 -6.81 -8.61 10.21
C PRO A 298 -7.07 -10.07 10.59
N SER A 299 -7.87 -10.74 9.79
CA SER A 299 -8.21 -12.15 9.98
C SER A 299 -7.59 -13.07 8.94
N GLU A 300 -7.16 -12.53 7.80
CA GLU A 300 -6.58 -13.30 6.72
C GLU A 300 -5.07 -13.48 6.92
N THR A 301 -4.61 -14.72 6.82
CA THR A 301 -3.17 -15.06 6.95
C THR A 301 -2.38 -14.61 5.73
N LEU A 302 -1.05 -14.47 5.88
CA LEU A 302 -0.15 -14.19 4.76
C LEU A 302 -0.28 -15.27 3.68
N HIS A 303 -0.34 -16.55 4.08
CA HIS A 303 -0.50 -17.66 3.14
C HIS A 303 -1.79 -17.53 2.32
N ASP A 304 -2.93 -17.21 2.93
CA ASP A 304 -4.21 -17.08 2.24
C ASP A 304 -4.20 -15.93 1.23
N GLY A 305 -3.63 -14.79 1.60
CA GLY A 305 -3.45 -13.66 0.69
C GLY A 305 -2.52 -13.97 -0.48
N LEU A 306 -1.43 -14.71 -0.24
CA LEU A 306 -0.52 -15.17 -1.30
C LEU A 306 -1.17 -16.19 -2.22
N ALA A 307 -2.00 -17.08 -1.70
CA ALA A 307 -2.76 -18.06 -2.50
C ALA A 307 -3.75 -17.39 -3.47
N LYS A 308 -4.17 -16.17 -3.19
CA LYS A 308 -4.98 -15.32 -4.10
C LYS A 308 -4.09 -14.50 -5.05
N THR A 309 -2.95 -14.02 -4.56
CA THR A 309 -2.08 -13.10 -5.31
C THR A 309 -1.24 -13.83 -6.36
N TYR A 310 -0.67 -14.99 -6.02
CA TYR A 310 0.22 -15.73 -6.92
C TYR A 310 -0.49 -16.16 -8.23
N PRO A 311 -1.70 -16.75 -8.21
CA PRO A 311 -2.38 -17.11 -9.46
C PRO A 311 -2.66 -15.93 -10.37
N TRP A 312 -2.99 -14.75 -9.79
CA TRP A 312 -3.18 -13.53 -10.55
C TRP A 312 -1.87 -13.10 -11.22
N ILE A 313 -0.76 -13.04 -10.47
CA ILE A 313 0.56 -12.69 -11.05
C ILE A 313 0.99 -13.70 -12.10
N LEU A 314 0.77 -15.00 -11.87
CA LEU A 314 1.08 -16.03 -12.87
C LEU A 314 0.31 -15.78 -14.18
N GLN A 315 -0.95 -15.41 -14.11
CA GLN A 315 -1.73 -15.07 -15.30
C GLN A 315 -1.14 -13.85 -16.03
N GLU A 316 -0.78 -12.80 -15.31
CA GLU A 316 -0.12 -11.62 -15.87
C GLU A 316 1.21 -11.96 -16.55
N VAL A 317 2.02 -12.82 -15.92
CA VAL A 317 3.30 -13.32 -16.46
C VAL A 317 3.07 -14.12 -17.74
N ILE A 318 2.03 -14.96 -17.79
CA ILE A 318 1.64 -15.73 -18.99
C ILE A 318 1.22 -14.76 -20.11
N GLU A 319 0.36 -13.80 -19.83
CA GLU A 319 -0.14 -12.83 -20.80
C GLU A 319 0.98 -11.91 -21.33
N ALA A 320 1.99 -11.62 -20.51
CA ALA A 320 3.18 -10.89 -20.91
C ALA A 320 4.18 -11.74 -21.72
N GLY A 321 3.95 -13.05 -21.88
CA GLY A 321 4.86 -13.96 -22.59
C GLY A 321 6.16 -14.24 -21.85
N LEU A 322 6.18 -14.07 -20.51
CA LEU A 322 7.35 -14.25 -19.66
C LEU A 322 7.37 -15.61 -18.93
N ALA A 323 6.27 -16.35 -19.00
CA ALA A 323 6.16 -17.65 -18.33
C ALA A 323 6.99 -18.72 -19.04
N PRO A 324 7.61 -19.67 -18.28
CA PRO A 324 8.26 -20.82 -18.89
C PRO A 324 7.23 -21.73 -19.57
N PRO A 325 7.63 -22.52 -20.62
CA PRO A 325 6.69 -23.28 -21.44
C PRO A 325 5.76 -24.23 -20.66
N GLU A 326 6.23 -24.80 -19.57
CA GLU A 326 5.47 -25.71 -18.71
C GLU A 326 4.36 -25.02 -17.90
N ALA A 327 4.44 -23.70 -17.71
CA ALA A 327 3.44 -22.93 -16.99
C ALA A 327 2.27 -22.47 -17.90
N VAL A 328 2.44 -22.57 -19.22
CA VAL A 328 1.42 -22.19 -20.19
C VAL A 328 0.46 -23.39 -20.37
N PRO A 329 -0.86 -23.23 -20.07
CA PRO A 329 -1.81 -24.31 -20.33
C PRO A 329 -1.74 -24.74 -21.79
N ALA A 330 -1.65 -26.04 -22.04
CA ALA A 330 -1.71 -26.57 -23.39
C ALA A 330 -2.99 -26.02 -24.09
N ALA A 331 -2.82 -25.38 -25.24
CA ALA A 331 -3.96 -24.89 -26.00
C ALA A 331 -4.95 -26.06 -26.18
N ARG A 332 -6.18 -25.89 -25.70
CA ARG A 332 -7.22 -26.88 -25.97
C ARG A 332 -7.37 -26.95 -27.50
N THR A 333 -6.74 -27.95 -28.10
CA THR A 333 -7.01 -28.28 -29.50
C THR A 333 -8.47 -28.68 -29.58
N GLY A 334 -9.32 -27.72 -29.93
CA GLY A 334 -10.71 -27.98 -30.22
C GLY A 334 -10.79 -28.92 -31.43
N THR A 335 -11.32 -30.10 -31.20
CA THR A 335 -11.85 -30.96 -32.24
C THR A 335 -13.31 -30.63 -32.45
#